data_9d260a5c6daa03b804e8be738853647d
#
_entry.id   9d260a5c6daa03b804e8be738853647d
#
_cell.length_a   1.000
_cell.length_b   1.000
_cell.length_c   1.000
_cell.angle_alpha   90.00
_cell.angle_beta   90.00
_cell.angle_gamma   90.00
#
_symmetry.space_group_name_H-M   'P 1'
#
loop_
_entity.id
_entity.type
_entity.pdbx_description
1 polymer ?
#
loop_
_entity_poly.entity_id
_entity_poly.type
_entity_poly.pdbx_seq_one_letter_code
_entity_poly.pdbx_strand_id
1 'polypeptide(L)'
;MPLIRQGDRFVSASWPEALKAVAEGLRATGAQGDEIQGVVGALADAESTVALKDLVHRLGSENITTDEPLGDQPPVTGVDVRSNYAFNTSIAGLDEADYVILIGTNPRHEATIINTRLRKNYLHRLTDFALIGEPVDLTYDYEHLGSDAQAVADLAAGRGPGAERLAKASKPLVIVGSGVADHPDGAAILKNVAKLAQMHKDKFLTPEWNGFNFMHRGASRFAAREMGIRGGSSAKPKFMYLLNADDITASKIPKDAFVVYQGHHGDVGAQFADVCLPGLAYTEKSTTYMNTEGRTQITRAAVAGAGAAREDWKIVRALSEILNVTLPYDDVTSVRDRLFDISPALVRYQHREGTSPEVAALGLQQFADASAQATNTPLLCPIDNFYQTDPISRASPTMAKCVHAFVLETPNFKERFESPSL
;
A
#
# COMPACT_ATOMS: atom_id res chain seq x y z
N MET A 1 -4.47 9.55 -26.16
CA MET A 1 -3.63 10.74 -26.45
C MET A 1 -3.29 11.40 -25.13
N PRO A 2 -2.08 11.99 -24.97
CA PRO A 2 -1.78 12.88 -23.86
C PRO A 2 -2.74 14.07 -23.86
N LEU A 3 -2.95 14.67 -22.68
CA LEU A 3 -3.83 15.82 -22.50
C LEU A 3 -3.08 16.95 -21.78
N ILE A 4 -3.29 18.19 -22.19
CA ILE A 4 -2.76 19.40 -21.54
C ILE A 4 -3.93 20.27 -21.12
N ARG A 5 -3.88 20.79 -19.88
CA ARG A 5 -4.91 21.69 -19.36
C ARG A 5 -4.76 23.09 -19.97
N GLN A 6 -5.86 23.60 -20.49
CA GLN A 6 -5.99 24.98 -20.99
C GLN A 6 -7.22 25.62 -20.32
N GLY A 7 -6.98 26.42 -19.30
CA GLY A 7 -8.06 26.88 -18.42
C GLY A 7 -8.76 25.71 -17.73
N ASP A 8 -10.08 25.60 -17.88
CA ASP A 8 -10.89 24.56 -17.25
C ASP A 8 -11.03 23.28 -18.11
N ARG A 9 -10.34 23.18 -19.24
CA ARG A 9 -10.49 22.08 -20.19
C ARG A 9 -9.18 21.38 -20.49
N PHE A 10 -9.27 20.08 -20.74
CA PHE A 10 -8.18 19.32 -21.31
C PHE A 10 -8.25 19.32 -22.85
N VAL A 11 -7.09 19.55 -23.47
CA VAL A 11 -6.90 19.51 -24.93
C VAL A 11 -5.94 18.36 -25.26
N SER A 12 -6.27 17.60 -26.28
CA SER A 12 -5.40 16.52 -26.78
C SER A 12 -4.11 17.09 -27.35
N ALA A 13 -2.99 16.45 -27.00
CA ALA A 13 -1.67 16.81 -27.45
C ALA A 13 -0.90 15.58 -27.99
N SER A 14 0.12 15.85 -28.82
CA SER A 14 1.11 14.82 -29.16
C SER A 14 2.03 14.54 -27.98
N TRP A 15 2.75 13.41 -28.02
CA TRP A 15 3.74 13.07 -27.00
C TRP A 15 4.84 14.15 -26.84
N PRO A 16 5.46 14.66 -27.95
CA PRO A 16 6.45 15.73 -27.82
C PRO A 16 5.91 16.99 -27.16
N GLU A 17 4.71 17.42 -27.53
CA GLU A 17 4.06 18.60 -26.94
C GLU A 17 3.78 18.40 -25.45
N ALA A 18 3.25 17.23 -25.05
CA ALA A 18 2.94 16.95 -23.65
C ALA A 18 4.22 16.89 -22.78
N LEU A 19 5.24 16.17 -23.22
CA LEU A 19 6.51 16.06 -22.49
C LEU A 19 7.23 17.42 -22.41
N LYS A 20 7.14 18.26 -23.45
CA LYS A 20 7.64 19.62 -23.44
C LYS A 20 6.87 20.49 -22.43
N ALA A 21 5.54 20.36 -22.38
CA ALA A 21 4.71 21.08 -21.41
C ALA A 21 5.07 20.73 -19.96
N VAL A 22 5.36 19.43 -19.67
CA VAL A 22 5.85 19.01 -18.35
C VAL A 22 7.18 19.69 -18.01
N ALA A 23 8.14 19.71 -18.95
CA ALA A 23 9.44 20.32 -18.73
C ALA A 23 9.36 21.85 -18.55
N GLU A 24 8.50 22.52 -19.31
CA GLU A 24 8.22 23.95 -19.17
C GLU A 24 7.52 24.25 -17.84
N GLY A 25 6.54 23.43 -17.44
CA GLY A 25 5.87 23.54 -16.16
C GLY A 25 6.84 23.43 -14.98
N LEU A 26 7.70 22.41 -14.97
CA LEU A 26 8.74 22.27 -13.93
C LEU A 26 9.62 23.51 -13.85
N ARG A 27 10.11 24.01 -15.00
CA ARG A 27 10.96 25.21 -15.04
C ARG A 27 10.23 26.47 -14.55
N ALA A 28 8.96 26.61 -14.91
CA ALA A 28 8.13 27.77 -14.54
C ALA A 28 7.85 27.83 -13.03
N THR A 29 7.73 26.68 -12.36
CA THR A 29 7.55 26.63 -10.89
C THR A 29 8.80 27.06 -10.13
N GLY A 30 9.98 26.97 -10.74
CA GLY A 30 11.26 27.15 -10.06
C GLY A 30 11.51 26.17 -8.91
N ALA A 31 10.81 25.03 -8.90
CA ALA A 31 10.90 24.01 -7.85
C ALA A 31 12.32 23.43 -7.78
N GLN A 32 12.84 23.28 -6.56
CA GLN A 32 14.16 22.72 -6.29
C GLN A 32 14.11 21.77 -5.09
N GLY A 33 14.95 20.74 -5.11
CA GLY A 33 15.03 19.76 -4.03
C GLY A 33 13.65 19.18 -3.72
N ASP A 34 13.29 19.10 -2.47
CA ASP A 34 12.06 18.47 -1.99
C ASP A 34 10.76 19.21 -2.34
N GLU A 35 10.84 20.37 -3.01
CA GLU A 35 9.68 21.00 -3.65
C GLU A 35 9.21 20.23 -4.91
N ILE A 36 10.03 19.26 -5.40
CA ILE A 36 9.69 18.31 -6.45
C ILE A 36 9.27 17.00 -5.78
N GLN A 37 8.02 16.59 -5.95
CA GLN A 37 7.48 15.39 -5.32
C GLN A 37 7.04 14.35 -6.36
N GLY A 38 7.45 13.09 -6.15
CA GLY A 38 6.89 11.93 -6.82
C GLY A 38 5.89 11.21 -5.92
N VAL A 39 4.75 10.80 -6.46
CA VAL A 39 3.73 10.02 -5.73
C VAL A 39 3.41 8.75 -6.51
N VAL A 40 3.60 7.60 -5.85
CA VAL A 40 3.39 6.27 -6.44
C VAL A 40 2.02 5.72 -6.00
N GLY A 41 1.15 5.48 -6.94
CA GLY A 41 -0.19 4.94 -6.70
C GLY A 41 -0.24 3.43 -6.50
N ALA A 42 -1.42 2.95 -6.05
CA ALA A 42 -1.63 1.57 -5.63
C ALA A 42 -1.38 0.52 -6.73
N LEU A 43 -1.58 0.87 -7.99
CA LEU A 43 -1.43 -0.04 -9.14
C LEU A 43 -0.13 0.16 -9.94
N ALA A 44 0.78 1.03 -9.49
CA ALA A 44 2.07 1.21 -10.15
C ALA A 44 2.93 -0.06 -10.06
N ASP A 45 3.60 -0.40 -11.14
CA ASP A 45 4.53 -1.53 -11.19
C ASP A 45 5.94 -1.15 -10.72
N ALA A 46 6.81 -2.15 -10.52
CA ALA A 46 8.15 -1.93 -10.02
C ALA A 46 9.03 -1.16 -11.00
N GLU A 47 8.92 -1.46 -12.31
CA GLU A 47 9.70 -0.81 -13.37
C GLU A 47 9.36 0.68 -13.46
N SER A 48 8.08 1.05 -13.42
CA SER A 48 7.67 2.45 -13.45
C SER A 48 8.00 3.18 -12.15
N THR A 49 7.91 2.49 -11.02
CA THR A 49 8.24 3.05 -9.71
C THR A 49 9.73 3.38 -9.60
N VAL A 50 10.62 2.49 -10.04
CA VAL A 50 12.06 2.78 -10.03
C VAL A 50 12.42 3.89 -11.00
N ALA A 51 11.77 3.95 -12.17
CA ALA A 51 12.01 5.02 -13.14
C ALA A 51 11.63 6.39 -12.56
N LEU A 52 10.47 6.50 -11.90
CA LEU A 52 10.07 7.73 -11.21
C LEU A 52 11.03 8.09 -10.07
N LYS A 53 11.43 7.09 -9.26
CA LYS A 53 12.40 7.29 -8.17
C LYS A 53 13.71 7.86 -8.69
N ASP A 54 14.29 7.25 -9.72
CA ASP A 54 15.54 7.68 -10.30
C ASP A 54 15.42 9.08 -10.96
N LEU A 55 14.26 9.41 -11.57
CA LEU A 55 13.99 10.74 -12.12
C LEU A 55 13.97 11.80 -11.01
N VAL A 56 13.21 11.57 -9.94
CA VAL A 56 13.09 12.51 -8.80
C VAL A 56 14.45 12.75 -8.15
N HIS A 57 15.24 11.68 -7.92
CA HIS A 57 16.60 11.82 -7.38
C HIS A 57 17.54 12.58 -8.31
N ARG A 58 17.46 12.38 -9.64
CA ARG A 58 18.27 13.14 -10.60
C ARG A 58 17.86 14.59 -10.71
N LEU A 59 16.65 14.94 -10.35
CA LEU A 59 16.18 16.30 -10.20
C LEU A 59 16.60 16.94 -8.86
N GLY A 60 17.34 16.20 -8.02
CA GLY A 60 17.87 16.67 -6.73
C GLY A 60 16.88 16.61 -5.58
N SER A 61 15.82 15.80 -5.67
CA SER A 61 14.84 15.59 -4.62
C SER A 61 14.88 14.16 -4.09
N GLU A 62 14.64 13.99 -2.78
CA GLU A 62 14.35 12.69 -2.16
C GLU A 62 12.86 12.54 -1.79
N ASN A 63 12.03 13.54 -2.16
CA ASN A 63 10.61 13.57 -1.82
C ASN A 63 9.81 12.66 -2.75
N ILE A 64 9.79 11.38 -2.43
CA ILE A 64 8.97 10.38 -3.12
C ILE A 64 8.15 9.59 -2.11
N THR A 65 6.85 9.49 -2.36
CA THR A 65 5.87 8.88 -1.44
C THR A 65 4.93 7.93 -2.18
N THR A 66 4.08 7.27 -1.44
CA THR A 66 2.89 6.61 -1.99
C THR A 66 1.65 7.47 -1.78
N ASP A 67 0.56 7.21 -2.52
CA ASP A 67 -0.73 7.89 -2.34
C ASP A 67 -1.51 7.37 -1.12
N GLU A 68 -1.10 6.27 -0.51
CA GLU A 68 -1.59 5.89 0.80
C GLU A 68 -1.18 6.91 1.85
N PRO A 69 -2.08 7.26 2.77
CA PRO A 69 -1.83 8.28 3.77
C PRO A 69 -0.86 7.86 4.91
N LEU A 70 0.09 6.99 4.67
CA LEU A 70 1.22 6.76 5.59
C LEU A 70 2.04 8.04 5.88
N GLY A 71 1.55 9.19 5.41
CA GLY A 71 2.36 10.29 5.05
C GLY A 71 2.31 11.55 5.89
N ASP A 72 1.42 11.72 6.85
CA ASP A 72 1.42 12.93 7.69
C ASP A 72 2.13 12.72 9.02
N GLN A 73 2.46 11.50 9.37
CA GLN A 73 3.31 11.18 10.51
C GLN A 73 4.74 10.95 10.05
N PRO A 74 5.75 11.37 10.83
CA PRO A 74 7.12 11.00 10.54
C PRO A 74 7.21 9.49 10.35
N PRO A 75 8.08 8.99 9.47
CA PRO A 75 8.18 7.57 9.20
C PRO A 75 8.25 6.82 10.53
N VAL A 76 7.34 5.87 10.72
CA VAL A 76 7.35 5.05 11.92
C VAL A 76 8.73 4.41 12.00
N THR A 77 9.46 4.64 13.08
CA THR A 77 10.77 4.07 13.31
C THR A 77 10.68 2.56 13.08
N GLY A 78 11.63 1.98 12.36
CA GLY A 78 11.65 0.55 12.12
C GLY A 78 11.08 0.07 10.77
N VAL A 79 10.55 0.97 9.94
CA VAL A 79 10.09 0.60 8.58
C VAL A 79 11.22 0.23 7.61
N ASP A 80 12.47 0.31 8.03
CA ASP A 80 13.64 -0.10 7.26
C ASP A 80 13.86 -1.61 7.29
N VAL A 81 13.35 -2.27 8.32
CA VAL A 81 13.49 -3.71 8.48
C VAL A 81 12.36 -4.41 7.75
N ARG A 82 12.69 -5.24 6.79
CA ARG A 82 11.73 -5.91 5.90
C ARG A 82 10.61 -6.64 6.65
N SER A 83 10.92 -7.32 7.75
CA SER A 83 9.91 -8.01 8.56
C SER A 83 8.85 -7.09 9.15
N ASN A 84 9.11 -5.79 9.25
CA ASN A 84 8.18 -4.83 9.82
C ASN A 84 7.09 -4.37 8.85
N TYR A 85 7.26 -4.64 7.55
CA TYR A 85 6.25 -4.37 6.54
C TYR A 85 5.89 -5.60 5.69
N ALA A 86 6.35 -6.79 6.04
CA ALA A 86 6.07 -8.03 5.32
C ALA A 86 4.96 -8.84 5.99
N PHE A 87 4.27 -9.63 5.19
CA PHE A 87 3.43 -10.71 5.65
C PHE A 87 4.31 -11.94 5.92
N ASN A 88 4.94 -11.97 7.10
CA ASN A 88 6.07 -12.85 7.41
C ASN A 88 5.71 -14.33 7.50
N THR A 89 4.54 -14.67 8.00
CA THR A 89 4.08 -16.06 8.12
C THR A 89 3.96 -16.76 6.77
N SER A 90 3.87 -16.01 5.68
CA SER A 90 3.40 -16.40 4.34
C SER A 90 1.88 -16.67 4.29
N ILE A 91 1.32 -16.56 3.08
CA ILE A 91 -0.10 -16.85 2.86
C ILE A 91 -0.39 -18.34 3.12
N ALA A 92 0.52 -19.23 2.74
CA ALA A 92 0.40 -20.66 2.99
C ALA A 92 0.56 -21.00 4.48
N GLY A 93 1.47 -20.34 5.18
CA GLY A 93 1.73 -20.55 6.61
C GLY A 93 0.56 -20.20 7.52
N LEU A 94 -0.41 -19.40 7.04
CA LEU A 94 -1.64 -19.15 7.79
C LEU A 94 -2.33 -20.43 8.27
N ASP A 95 -2.21 -21.51 7.50
CA ASP A 95 -2.81 -22.80 7.84
C ASP A 95 -2.26 -23.43 9.13
N GLU A 96 -1.15 -22.93 9.66
CA GLU A 96 -0.49 -23.46 10.86
C GLU A 96 -0.86 -22.69 12.14
N ALA A 97 -1.49 -21.50 12.01
CA ALA A 97 -1.86 -20.67 13.15
C ALA A 97 -2.98 -21.31 13.98
N ASP A 98 -2.84 -21.26 15.31
CA ASP A 98 -3.86 -21.71 16.27
C ASP A 98 -4.60 -20.54 16.94
N TYR A 99 -4.05 -19.33 16.90
CA TYR A 99 -4.72 -18.11 17.33
C TYR A 99 -4.35 -16.93 16.42
N VAL A 100 -5.35 -16.27 15.85
CA VAL A 100 -5.18 -15.14 14.92
C VAL A 100 -5.80 -13.88 15.50
N ILE A 101 -4.99 -12.82 15.59
CA ILE A 101 -5.42 -11.50 16.06
C ILE A 101 -5.37 -10.53 14.89
N LEU A 102 -6.52 -10.00 14.50
CA LEU A 102 -6.68 -8.99 13.46
C LEU A 102 -6.70 -7.60 14.08
N ILE A 103 -5.88 -6.67 13.60
CA ILE A 103 -5.78 -5.31 14.14
C ILE A 103 -5.94 -4.29 13.01
N GLY A 104 -6.99 -3.46 13.09
CA GLY A 104 -7.28 -2.41 12.12
C GLY A 104 -7.40 -2.91 10.68
N THR A 105 -8.04 -4.07 10.49
CA THR A 105 -8.20 -4.68 9.17
C THR A 105 -9.51 -5.44 9.04
N ASN A 106 -10.08 -5.37 7.83
CA ASN A 106 -11.13 -6.26 7.37
C ASN A 106 -10.58 -7.10 6.20
N PRO A 107 -9.98 -8.27 6.46
CA PRO A 107 -9.39 -9.09 5.41
C PRO A 107 -10.42 -9.58 4.37
N ARG A 108 -11.72 -9.58 4.70
CA ARG A 108 -12.78 -9.91 3.72
C ARG A 108 -12.82 -8.90 2.58
N HIS A 109 -12.53 -7.62 2.85
CA HIS A 109 -12.52 -6.55 1.85
C HIS A 109 -11.12 -6.23 1.35
N GLU A 110 -10.12 -6.23 2.21
CA GLU A 110 -8.75 -5.83 1.88
C GLU A 110 -7.95 -6.94 1.19
N ALA A 111 -8.20 -8.20 1.57
CA ALA A 111 -7.45 -9.36 1.10
C ALA A 111 -8.32 -10.62 1.09
N THR A 112 -9.31 -10.66 0.20
CA THR A 112 -10.35 -11.71 0.15
C THR A 112 -9.80 -13.13 0.09
N ILE A 113 -8.69 -13.36 -0.60
CA ILE A 113 -8.06 -14.69 -0.69
C ILE A 113 -7.41 -15.09 0.66
N ILE A 114 -6.82 -14.12 1.37
CA ILE A 114 -6.32 -14.35 2.73
C ILE A 114 -7.51 -14.68 3.65
N ASN A 115 -8.60 -13.90 3.58
CA ASN A 115 -9.80 -14.18 4.37
C ASN A 115 -10.39 -15.57 4.09
N THR A 116 -10.40 -16.02 2.84
CA THR A 116 -10.84 -17.36 2.46
C THR A 116 -9.99 -18.44 3.16
N ARG A 117 -8.68 -18.22 3.28
CA ARG A 117 -7.78 -19.14 3.98
C ARG A 117 -7.99 -19.11 5.50
N LEU A 118 -8.18 -17.93 6.08
CA LEU A 118 -8.53 -17.79 7.50
C LEU A 118 -9.85 -18.50 7.82
N ARG A 119 -10.87 -18.32 6.98
CA ARG A 119 -12.13 -19.05 7.10
C ARG A 119 -11.95 -20.57 7.01
N LYS A 120 -11.11 -21.07 6.12
CA LYS A 120 -10.75 -22.50 6.04
C LYS A 120 -10.17 -22.99 7.37
N ASN A 121 -9.28 -22.22 8.00
CA ASN A 121 -8.71 -22.56 9.29
C ASN A 121 -9.76 -22.59 10.40
N TYR A 122 -10.66 -21.61 10.44
CA TYR A 122 -11.79 -21.60 11.36
C TYR A 122 -12.64 -22.89 11.23
N LEU A 123 -12.99 -23.28 9.99
CA LEU A 123 -13.87 -24.42 9.74
C LEU A 123 -13.22 -25.79 9.98
N HIS A 124 -11.92 -25.92 9.76
CA HIS A 124 -11.27 -27.24 9.70
C HIS A 124 -10.18 -27.46 10.75
N ARG A 125 -9.69 -26.39 11.40
CA ARG A 125 -8.57 -26.48 12.34
C ARG A 125 -8.89 -25.97 13.74
N LEU A 126 -10.08 -25.46 13.96
CA LEU A 126 -10.54 -24.89 15.23
C LEU A 126 -9.62 -23.74 15.70
N THR A 127 -9.09 -22.97 14.74
CA THR A 127 -8.30 -21.78 15.05
C THR A 127 -9.18 -20.72 15.68
N ASP A 128 -8.75 -20.17 16.80
CA ASP A 128 -9.41 -19.06 17.47
C ASP A 128 -9.07 -17.74 16.78
N PHE A 129 -10.06 -16.82 16.73
CA PHE A 129 -9.90 -15.51 16.13
C PHE A 129 -10.26 -14.39 17.08
N ALA A 130 -9.54 -13.29 17.02
CA ALA A 130 -9.84 -12.05 17.70
C ALA A 130 -9.71 -10.85 16.76
N LEU A 131 -10.49 -9.79 17.02
CA LEU A 131 -10.46 -8.53 16.28
C LEU A 131 -10.31 -7.36 17.23
N ILE A 132 -9.39 -6.45 16.89
CA ILE A 132 -9.29 -5.10 17.46
C ILE A 132 -9.50 -4.11 16.30
N GLY A 133 -10.56 -3.35 16.38
CA GLY A 133 -11.02 -2.42 15.35
C GLY A 133 -12.53 -2.39 15.27
N GLU A 134 -13.07 -1.77 14.23
CA GLU A 134 -14.51 -1.76 13.95
C GLU A 134 -15.03 -3.20 13.79
N PRO A 135 -16.13 -3.59 14.45
CA PRO A 135 -16.75 -4.89 14.22
C PRO A 135 -17.20 -5.07 12.77
N VAL A 136 -16.81 -6.19 12.17
CA VAL A 136 -17.09 -6.50 10.75
C VAL A 136 -17.52 -7.95 10.57
N ASP A 137 -18.30 -8.23 9.53
CA ASP A 137 -18.63 -9.59 9.14
C ASP A 137 -17.47 -10.24 8.38
N LEU A 138 -16.75 -11.15 9.03
CA LEU A 138 -15.66 -11.93 8.45
C LEU A 138 -16.13 -13.26 7.83
N THR A 139 -17.41 -13.61 8.01
CA THR A 139 -17.99 -14.90 7.64
C THR A 139 -17.55 -16.09 8.52
N TYR A 140 -16.95 -15.81 9.69
CA TYR A 140 -16.61 -16.72 10.77
C TYR A 140 -16.58 -15.95 12.09
N ASP A 141 -16.73 -16.67 13.20
CA ASP A 141 -16.77 -16.06 14.53
C ASP A 141 -15.39 -15.60 15.00
N TYR A 142 -15.39 -14.55 15.78
CA TYR A 142 -14.20 -14.01 16.43
C TYR A 142 -14.57 -13.34 17.76
N GLU A 143 -13.62 -13.21 18.66
CA GLU A 143 -13.75 -12.41 19.85
C GLU A 143 -13.41 -10.95 19.56
N HIS A 144 -14.34 -10.02 19.82
CA HIS A 144 -14.07 -8.58 19.69
C HIS A 144 -13.40 -8.07 20.97
N LEU A 145 -12.14 -7.66 20.87
CA LEU A 145 -11.33 -7.22 22.02
C LEU A 145 -11.39 -5.71 22.30
N GLY A 146 -11.93 -4.94 21.38
CA GLY A 146 -12.05 -3.49 21.45
C GLY A 146 -11.81 -2.80 20.13
N SER A 147 -11.96 -1.47 20.07
CA SER A 147 -11.99 -0.71 18.82
C SER A 147 -10.85 0.31 18.68
N ASP A 148 -9.88 0.36 19.58
CA ASP A 148 -8.88 1.42 19.65
C ASP A 148 -7.49 0.93 20.11
N ALA A 149 -6.55 1.86 20.22
CA ALA A 149 -5.19 1.58 20.64
C ALA A 149 -5.09 1.07 22.10
N GLN A 150 -6.09 1.39 22.98
CA GLN A 150 -6.11 0.92 24.34
C GLN A 150 -6.31 -0.60 24.41
N ALA A 151 -7.15 -1.16 23.53
CA ALA A 151 -7.36 -2.61 23.45
C ALA A 151 -6.05 -3.35 23.11
N VAL A 152 -5.23 -2.78 22.21
CA VAL A 152 -3.90 -3.34 21.90
C VAL A 152 -2.95 -3.22 23.09
N ALA A 153 -3.01 -2.11 23.82
CA ALA A 153 -2.17 -1.92 25.00
C ALA A 153 -2.57 -2.88 26.16
N ASP A 154 -3.86 -3.15 26.31
CA ASP A 154 -4.36 -4.10 27.30
C ASP A 154 -3.91 -5.53 26.98
N LEU A 155 -4.02 -5.91 25.72
CA LEU A 155 -3.52 -7.19 25.23
C LEU A 155 -2.00 -7.34 25.47
N ALA A 156 -1.22 -6.29 25.12
CA ALA A 156 0.23 -6.26 25.34
C ALA A 156 0.61 -6.25 26.83
N ALA A 157 -0.27 -5.79 27.70
CA ALA A 157 -0.06 -5.84 29.16
C ALA A 157 -0.56 -7.14 29.81
N GLY A 158 -0.98 -8.11 29.01
CA GLY A 158 -1.46 -9.43 29.50
C GLY A 158 -2.87 -9.34 30.12
N ARG A 159 -3.67 -8.35 29.77
CA ARG A 159 -5.01 -8.14 30.32
C ARG A 159 -6.10 -8.62 29.37
N GLY A 160 -7.14 -9.18 29.93
CA GLY A 160 -8.34 -9.59 29.22
C GLY A 160 -8.26 -10.98 28.59
N PRO A 161 -9.39 -11.48 28.02
CA PRO A 161 -9.52 -12.84 27.54
C PRO A 161 -8.62 -13.15 26.34
N GLY A 162 -8.36 -12.19 25.48
CA GLY A 162 -7.42 -12.32 24.36
C GLY A 162 -5.98 -12.64 24.82
N ALA A 163 -5.54 -12.07 25.93
CA ALA A 163 -4.23 -12.37 26.52
C ALA A 163 -4.16 -13.80 27.10
N GLU A 164 -5.24 -14.28 27.70
CA GLU A 164 -5.31 -15.65 28.20
C GLU A 164 -5.24 -16.69 27.05
N ARG A 165 -5.91 -16.41 25.95
CA ARG A 165 -5.84 -17.25 24.74
C ARG A 165 -4.43 -17.22 24.13
N LEU A 166 -3.83 -16.04 24.02
CA LEU A 166 -2.48 -15.88 23.53
C LEU A 166 -1.45 -16.67 24.36
N ALA A 167 -1.62 -16.65 25.68
CA ALA A 167 -0.76 -17.41 26.59
C ALA A 167 -0.85 -18.94 26.34
N LYS A 168 -1.98 -19.45 25.89
CA LYS A 168 -2.21 -20.88 25.59
C LYS A 168 -1.81 -21.25 24.15
N ALA A 169 -1.78 -20.29 23.22
CA ALA A 169 -1.47 -20.55 21.83
C ALA A 169 -0.02 -21.03 21.65
N SER A 170 0.19 -21.90 20.66
CA SER A 170 1.50 -22.43 20.28
C SER A 170 2.08 -21.68 19.07
N LYS A 171 1.25 -21.33 18.11
CA LYS A 171 1.59 -20.56 16.90
C LYS A 171 0.66 -19.36 16.73
N PRO A 172 0.76 -18.36 17.63
CA PRO A 172 -0.03 -17.14 17.52
C PRO A 172 0.38 -16.32 16.31
N LEU A 173 -0.57 -15.56 15.76
CA LEU A 173 -0.40 -14.73 14.59
C LEU A 173 -1.11 -13.39 14.79
N VAL A 174 -0.42 -12.29 14.49
CA VAL A 174 -1.01 -10.96 14.43
C VAL A 174 -0.98 -10.49 12.97
N ILE A 175 -2.11 -10.00 12.48
CA ILE A 175 -2.21 -9.31 11.19
C ILE A 175 -2.57 -7.85 11.46
N VAL A 176 -1.63 -6.95 11.16
CA VAL A 176 -1.83 -5.51 11.20
C VAL A 176 -2.21 -5.04 9.80
N GLY A 177 -3.37 -4.42 9.66
CA GLY A 177 -3.84 -3.92 8.37
C GLY A 177 -3.36 -2.52 8.03
N SER A 178 -3.61 -2.12 6.79
CA SER A 178 -3.29 -0.76 6.30
C SER A 178 -4.02 0.34 7.09
N GLY A 179 -5.20 0.05 7.65
CA GLY A 179 -5.93 0.98 8.51
C GLY A 179 -5.15 1.44 9.75
N VAL A 180 -4.19 0.63 10.23
CA VAL A 180 -3.28 1.05 11.32
C VAL A 180 -2.22 2.01 10.81
N ALA A 181 -1.70 1.79 9.60
CA ALA A 181 -0.65 2.63 9.04
C ALA A 181 -1.10 4.09 8.85
N ASP A 182 -2.37 4.28 8.53
CA ASP A 182 -2.99 5.57 8.26
C ASP A 182 -3.59 6.23 9.52
N HIS A 183 -3.59 5.52 10.64
CA HIS A 183 -4.24 5.94 11.85
C HIS A 183 -3.37 6.89 12.68
N PRO A 184 -3.93 7.95 13.31
CA PRO A 184 -3.18 8.83 14.20
C PRO A 184 -2.43 8.09 15.31
N ASP A 185 -3.02 7.01 15.83
CA ASP A 185 -2.41 6.15 16.85
C ASP A 185 -1.55 5.01 16.28
N GLY A 186 -1.29 4.98 14.96
CA GLY A 186 -0.62 3.88 14.28
C GLY A 186 0.73 3.50 14.90
N ALA A 187 1.55 4.51 15.23
CA ALA A 187 2.83 4.30 15.90
C ALA A 187 2.68 3.70 17.31
N ALA A 188 1.66 4.13 18.07
CA ALA A 188 1.38 3.60 19.41
C ALA A 188 0.85 2.16 19.35
N ILE A 189 0.04 1.85 18.33
CA ILE A 189 -0.46 0.49 18.07
C ILE A 189 0.70 -0.44 17.72
N LEU A 190 1.53 -0.07 16.74
CA LEU A 190 2.70 -0.87 16.34
C LEU A 190 3.68 -1.08 17.50
N LYS A 191 3.90 -0.06 18.34
CA LYS A 191 4.67 -0.17 19.57
C LYS A 191 4.14 -1.26 20.51
N ASN A 192 2.82 -1.29 20.73
CA ASN A 192 2.21 -2.29 21.61
C ASN A 192 2.18 -3.68 20.99
N VAL A 193 1.96 -3.80 19.68
CA VAL A 193 2.10 -5.08 18.94
C VAL A 193 3.53 -5.62 19.05
N ALA A 194 4.53 -4.76 18.90
CA ALA A 194 5.92 -5.16 19.05
C ALA A 194 6.25 -5.66 20.48
N LYS A 195 5.74 -4.97 21.49
CA LYS A 195 5.87 -5.42 22.89
C LYS A 195 5.20 -6.77 23.11
N LEU A 196 4.01 -6.96 22.56
CA LEU A 196 3.29 -8.25 22.60
C LEU A 196 4.16 -9.38 22.01
N ALA A 197 4.69 -9.17 20.79
CA ALA A 197 5.52 -10.13 20.10
C ALA A 197 6.84 -10.43 20.87
N GLN A 198 7.42 -9.42 21.53
CA GLN A 198 8.62 -9.60 22.37
C GLN A 198 8.33 -10.37 23.66
N MET A 199 7.20 -10.11 24.33
CA MET A 199 6.80 -10.86 25.53
C MET A 199 6.57 -12.34 25.25
N HIS A 200 6.15 -12.68 24.05
CA HIS A 200 5.90 -14.05 23.60
C HIS A 200 6.88 -14.48 22.50
N LYS A 201 8.13 -14.00 22.58
CA LYS A 201 9.16 -14.19 21.53
C LYS A 201 9.36 -15.65 21.14
N ASP A 202 9.33 -16.54 22.10
CA ASP A 202 9.46 -18.00 21.94
C ASP A 202 8.34 -18.63 21.07
N LYS A 203 7.23 -17.92 20.88
CA LYS A 203 6.08 -18.32 20.07
C LYS A 203 5.93 -17.52 18.79
N PHE A 204 6.28 -16.22 18.81
CA PHE A 204 6.15 -15.32 17.66
C PHE A 204 7.35 -15.34 16.73
N LEU A 205 8.56 -15.56 17.25
CA LEU A 205 9.80 -15.43 16.49
C LEU A 205 10.67 -16.68 16.70
N THR A 206 10.35 -17.74 15.97
CA THR A 206 11.19 -18.94 15.90
C THR A 206 11.84 -19.07 14.51
N PRO A 207 12.81 -19.96 14.31
CA PRO A 207 13.40 -20.19 12.98
C PRO A 207 12.38 -20.55 11.90
N GLU A 208 11.29 -21.23 12.27
CA GLU A 208 10.25 -21.71 11.37
C GLU A 208 8.99 -20.82 11.35
N TRP A 209 8.86 -19.87 12.31
CA TRP A 209 7.65 -19.10 12.49
C TRP A 209 7.93 -17.63 12.84
N ASN A 210 7.36 -16.73 12.03
CA ASN A 210 7.25 -15.33 12.38
C ASN A 210 5.76 -14.94 12.35
N GLY A 211 5.18 -14.78 13.52
CA GLY A 211 3.74 -14.51 13.71
C GLY A 211 3.36 -13.03 13.56
N PHE A 212 4.33 -12.12 13.33
CA PHE A 212 4.03 -10.73 13.03
C PHE A 212 3.81 -10.52 11.53
N ASN A 213 2.66 -9.96 11.13
CA ASN A 213 2.33 -9.73 9.73
C ASN A 213 1.77 -8.34 9.52
N PHE A 214 2.25 -7.68 8.47
CA PHE A 214 1.68 -6.46 7.95
C PHE A 214 0.99 -6.73 6.62
N MET A 215 -0.25 -6.29 6.47
CA MET A 215 -1.05 -6.55 5.27
C MET A 215 -1.22 -5.28 4.44
N HIS A 216 -0.63 -5.27 3.24
CA HIS A 216 -0.77 -4.18 2.29
C HIS A 216 -2.03 -4.33 1.44
N ARG A 217 -2.73 -3.21 1.21
CA ARG A 217 -3.89 -3.12 0.35
C ARG A 217 -3.54 -2.91 -1.13
N GLY A 218 -2.52 -2.11 -1.43
CA GLY A 218 -2.12 -1.77 -2.80
C GLY A 218 -1.05 -2.70 -3.37
N ALA A 219 -1.14 -3.06 -4.64
CA ALA A 219 -0.22 -3.97 -5.33
C ALA A 219 1.22 -3.43 -5.42
N SER A 220 1.40 -2.10 -5.45
CA SER A 220 2.72 -1.44 -5.51
C SER A 220 3.43 -1.37 -4.16
N ARG A 221 2.71 -1.49 -3.04
CA ARG A 221 3.20 -1.05 -1.72
C ARG A 221 4.42 -1.79 -1.23
N PHE A 222 4.42 -3.12 -1.35
CA PHE A 222 5.57 -3.89 -0.91
C PHE A 222 6.83 -3.55 -1.72
N ALA A 223 6.71 -3.50 -3.06
CA ALA A 223 7.82 -3.12 -3.93
C ALA A 223 8.31 -1.70 -3.67
N ALA A 224 7.41 -0.74 -3.41
CA ALA A 224 7.79 0.63 -3.04
C ALA A 224 8.62 0.66 -1.74
N ARG A 225 8.21 -0.10 -0.71
CA ARG A 225 8.99 -0.24 0.53
C ARG A 225 10.36 -0.88 0.30
N GLU A 226 10.40 -1.94 -0.50
CA GLU A 226 11.64 -2.61 -0.89
C GLU A 226 12.61 -1.69 -1.63
N MET A 227 12.09 -0.73 -2.40
CA MET A 227 12.87 0.33 -3.05
C MET A 227 13.23 1.50 -2.13
N GLY A 228 12.86 1.46 -0.86
CA GLY A 228 13.14 2.51 0.12
C GLY A 228 12.21 3.73 0.05
N ILE A 229 11.05 3.62 -0.60
CA ILE A 229 10.02 4.67 -0.59
C ILE A 229 9.26 4.58 0.73
N ARG A 230 9.45 5.55 1.62
CA ARG A 230 8.98 5.47 3.02
C ARG A 230 8.01 6.55 3.42
N GLY A 231 8.16 7.72 2.92
CA GLY A 231 7.34 8.89 3.24
C GLY A 231 7.93 10.14 2.65
N GLY A 232 7.12 11.17 2.52
CA GLY A 232 7.51 12.43 1.92
C GLY A 232 8.29 13.34 2.86
N SER A 233 8.84 14.37 2.27
CA SER A 233 9.40 15.53 2.97
C SER A 233 8.28 16.40 3.53
N SER A 234 8.59 17.20 4.54
CA SER A 234 7.70 18.28 5.04
C SER A 234 7.64 19.50 4.12
N ALA A 235 8.43 19.52 3.04
CA ALA A 235 8.43 20.62 2.07
C ALA A 235 7.09 20.66 1.32
N LYS A 236 6.55 21.89 1.13
CA LYS A 236 5.36 22.08 0.31
C LYS A 236 5.75 21.91 -1.16
N PRO A 237 5.21 20.90 -1.88
CA PRO A 237 5.57 20.68 -3.27
C PRO A 237 5.05 21.80 -4.17
N LYS A 238 5.90 22.24 -5.10
CA LYS A 238 5.57 23.13 -6.21
C LYS A 238 5.40 22.38 -7.52
N PHE A 239 6.01 21.19 -7.62
CA PHE A 239 5.86 20.28 -8.75
C PHE A 239 5.56 18.88 -8.21
N MET A 240 4.49 18.27 -8.73
CA MET A 240 4.08 16.93 -8.34
C MET A 240 3.96 16.01 -9.55
N TYR A 241 4.54 14.81 -9.45
CA TYR A 241 4.38 13.75 -10.44
C TYR A 241 3.58 12.59 -9.83
N LEU A 242 2.35 12.43 -10.30
CA LEU A 242 1.41 11.41 -9.83
C LEU A 242 1.45 10.20 -10.76
N LEU A 243 2.13 9.11 -10.35
CA LEU A 243 2.21 7.87 -11.10
C LEU A 243 1.12 6.90 -10.65
N ASN A 244 0.03 6.78 -11.41
CA ASN A 244 -1.15 5.98 -11.05
C ASN A 244 -1.66 6.31 -9.61
N ALA A 245 -1.49 7.55 -9.16
CA ALA A 245 -1.84 7.99 -7.82
C ALA A 245 -3.28 8.53 -7.80
N ASP A 246 -4.22 7.62 -7.63
CA ASP A 246 -5.66 7.85 -7.71
C ASP A 246 -6.37 7.84 -6.35
N ASP A 247 -5.69 7.39 -5.30
CA ASP A 247 -6.17 7.41 -3.91
C ASP A 247 -5.65 8.63 -3.13
N ILE A 248 -5.02 9.57 -3.83
CA ILE A 248 -4.50 10.80 -3.22
C ILE A 248 -5.65 11.70 -2.76
N THR A 249 -5.53 12.21 -1.53
CA THR A 249 -6.50 13.17 -1.00
C THR A 249 -6.29 14.55 -1.63
N ALA A 250 -7.36 15.19 -2.08
CA ALA A 250 -7.32 16.52 -2.71
C ALA A 250 -6.60 17.58 -1.87
N SER A 251 -6.69 17.52 -0.54
CA SER A 251 -5.99 18.44 0.37
C SER A 251 -4.46 18.31 0.36
N LYS A 252 -3.93 17.19 -0.14
CA LYS A 252 -2.48 16.97 -0.28
C LYS A 252 -1.90 17.56 -1.56
N ILE A 253 -2.74 18.05 -2.47
CA ILE A 253 -2.32 18.69 -3.71
C ILE A 253 -2.42 20.20 -3.53
N PRO A 254 -1.28 20.94 -3.41
CA PRO A 254 -1.32 22.39 -3.30
C PRO A 254 -1.91 23.03 -4.55
N LYS A 255 -2.74 24.04 -4.38
CA LYS A 255 -3.44 24.73 -5.48
C LYS A 255 -2.51 25.43 -6.48
N ASP A 256 -1.31 25.76 -6.03
CA ASP A 256 -0.26 26.46 -6.77
C ASP A 256 0.83 25.52 -7.32
N ALA A 257 0.70 24.21 -7.09
CA ALA A 257 1.62 23.23 -7.65
C ALA A 257 1.29 22.92 -9.12
N PHE A 258 2.32 22.73 -9.95
CA PHE A 258 2.17 22.12 -11.26
C PHE A 258 2.09 20.60 -11.11
N VAL A 259 1.03 20.00 -11.61
CA VAL A 259 0.71 18.59 -11.40
C VAL A 259 0.75 17.82 -12.72
N VAL A 260 1.56 16.76 -12.75
CA VAL A 260 1.58 15.77 -13.83
C VAL A 260 0.90 14.51 -13.35
N TYR A 261 -0.08 14.03 -14.05
CA TYR A 261 -0.68 12.73 -13.83
C TYR A 261 -0.28 11.77 -14.94
N GLN A 262 0.25 10.62 -14.59
CA GLN A 262 0.51 9.50 -15.49
C GLN A 262 -0.30 8.29 -15.01
N GLY A 263 -1.17 7.77 -15.86
CA GLY A 263 -2.03 6.65 -15.50
C GLY A 263 -2.92 6.19 -16.64
N HIS A 264 -3.79 5.21 -16.38
CA HIS A 264 -4.54 4.51 -17.42
C HIS A 264 -6.05 4.81 -17.44
N HIS A 265 -6.68 5.16 -16.33
CA HIS A 265 -8.13 5.41 -16.29
C HIS A 265 -8.47 6.86 -15.96
N GLY A 266 -7.60 7.54 -15.24
CA GLY A 266 -7.86 8.88 -14.73
C GLY A 266 -8.94 8.86 -13.64
N ASP A 267 -8.61 9.44 -12.51
CA ASP A 267 -9.51 9.54 -11.36
C ASP A 267 -9.17 10.83 -10.61
N VAL A 268 -9.14 10.81 -9.28
CA VAL A 268 -8.85 11.98 -8.46
C VAL A 268 -7.54 12.66 -8.89
N GLY A 269 -6.46 11.90 -9.07
CA GLY A 269 -5.16 12.45 -9.50
C GLY A 269 -5.24 13.22 -10.83
N ALA A 270 -5.98 12.69 -11.82
CA ALA A 270 -6.13 13.32 -13.11
C ALA A 270 -6.94 14.63 -13.05
N GLN A 271 -7.88 14.75 -12.11
CA GLN A 271 -8.71 15.96 -11.99
C GLN A 271 -7.89 17.21 -11.63
N PHE A 272 -6.80 17.03 -10.91
CA PHE A 272 -5.91 18.13 -10.49
C PHE A 272 -4.73 18.37 -11.44
N ALA A 273 -4.55 17.51 -12.45
CA ALA A 273 -3.39 17.55 -13.31
C ALA A 273 -3.42 18.73 -14.31
N ASP A 274 -2.25 19.31 -14.57
CA ASP A 274 -1.99 20.23 -15.68
C ASP A 274 -1.67 19.45 -16.96
N VAL A 275 -1.01 18.28 -16.83
CA VAL A 275 -0.69 17.39 -17.94
C VAL A 275 -1.06 15.96 -17.56
N CYS A 276 -1.85 15.28 -18.41
CA CYS A 276 -2.15 13.85 -18.28
C CYS A 276 -1.40 13.06 -19.34
N LEU A 277 -0.62 12.05 -18.90
CA LEU A 277 0.16 11.16 -19.74
C LEU A 277 -0.45 9.74 -19.69
N PRO A 278 -0.93 9.19 -20.82
CA PRO A 278 -1.61 7.89 -20.81
C PRO A 278 -0.61 6.74 -20.68
N GLY A 279 -0.61 6.09 -19.53
CA GLY A 279 0.11 4.85 -19.24
C GLY A 279 -0.70 3.61 -19.58
N LEU A 280 -0.09 2.43 -19.45
CA LEU A 280 -0.72 1.13 -19.68
C LEU A 280 -1.29 0.54 -18.37
N ALA A 281 -2.46 -0.09 -18.47
CA ALA A 281 -3.00 -0.91 -17.40
C ALA A 281 -2.18 -2.21 -17.22
N TYR A 282 -2.31 -2.88 -16.07
CA TYR A 282 -1.57 -4.12 -15.78
C TYR A 282 -1.87 -5.27 -16.76
N THR A 283 -3.00 -5.25 -17.43
CA THR A 283 -3.38 -6.21 -18.48
C THR A 283 -2.73 -5.94 -19.83
N GLU A 284 -2.17 -4.74 -20.04
CA GLU A 284 -1.64 -4.25 -21.32
C GLU A 284 -0.10 -4.26 -21.35
N LYS A 285 0.56 -4.63 -20.25
CA LYS A 285 2.02 -4.61 -20.10
C LYS A 285 2.56 -5.85 -19.42
N SER A 286 3.85 -6.15 -19.69
CA SER A 286 4.60 -7.21 -19.00
C SER A 286 5.51 -6.57 -17.97
N THR A 287 5.14 -6.67 -16.70
CA THR A 287 5.75 -5.89 -15.63
C THR A 287 5.79 -6.65 -14.30
N THR A 288 6.53 -6.14 -13.33
CA THR A 288 6.83 -6.79 -12.06
C THR A 288 5.98 -6.20 -10.94
N TYR A 289 5.38 -7.08 -10.14
CA TYR A 289 4.73 -6.77 -8.86
C TYR A 289 5.28 -7.65 -7.74
N MET A 290 5.26 -7.13 -6.52
CA MET A 290 5.62 -7.88 -5.33
C MET A 290 4.43 -7.87 -4.36
N ASN A 291 3.91 -9.07 -4.02
CA ASN A 291 2.74 -9.18 -3.17
C ASN A 291 3.06 -8.91 -1.68
N THR A 292 2.04 -8.89 -0.82
CA THR A 292 2.17 -8.59 0.61
C THR A 292 3.12 -9.52 1.38
N GLU A 293 3.34 -10.77 0.91
CA GLU A 293 4.33 -11.69 1.52
C GLU A 293 5.76 -11.52 0.95
N GLY A 294 5.98 -10.53 0.07
CA GLY A 294 7.27 -10.29 -0.56
C GLY A 294 7.61 -11.27 -1.69
N ARG A 295 6.59 -11.88 -2.30
CA ARG A 295 6.76 -12.74 -3.49
C ARG A 295 6.70 -11.90 -4.74
N THR A 296 7.79 -11.88 -5.49
CA THR A 296 7.86 -11.17 -6.76
C THR A 296 7.26 -12.00 -7.89
N GLN A 297 6.39 -11.39 -8.67
CA GLN A 297 5.68 -11.99 -9.79
C GLN A 297 5.74 -11.08 -11.01
N ILE A 298 5.72 -11.68 -12.20
CA ILE A 298 5.71 -10.95 -13.47
C ILE A 298 4.37 -11.15 -14.17
N THR A 299 3.77 -10.07 -14.66
CA THR A 299 2.60 -10.12 -15.53
C THR A 299 3.01 -10.36 -16.97
N ARG A 300 2.03 -10.73 -17.80
CA ARG A 300 2.17 -10.76 -19.27
C ARG A 300 1.06 -9.93 -19.88
N ALA A 301 1.40 -9.14 -20.88
CA ALA A 301 0.40 -8.41 -21.64
C ALA A 301 -0.63 -9.39 -22.24
N ALA A 302 -1.89 -9.22 -21.90
CA ALA A 302 -3.00 -10.02 -22.40
C ALA A 302 -3.69 -9.33 -23.59
N VAL A 303 -3.63 -8.01 -23.64
CA VAL A 303 -4.23 -7.16 -24.70
C VAL A 303 -3.25 -6.05 -25.07
N ALA A 304 -3.44 -5.48 -26.26
CA ALA A 304 -2.68 -4.31 -26.66
C ALA A 304 -3.13 -3.05 -25.92
N GLY A 305 -2.22 -2.12 -25.68
CA GLY A 305 -2.53 -0.84 -25.05
C GLY A 305 -3.50 0.01 -25.85
N ALA A 306 -4.35 0.76 -25.18
CA ALA A 306 -5.36 1.59 -25.80
C ALA A 306 -4.77 2.87 -26.44
N GLY A 307 -5.11 3.14 -27.69
CA GLY A 307 -4.81 4.41 -28.37
C GLY A 307 -3.30 4.72 -28.40
N ALA A 308 -2.92 5.88 -27.83
CA ALA A 308 -1.53 6.33 -27.79
C ALA A 308 -0.82 6.03 -26.44
N ALA A 309 -1.43 5.20 -25.57
CA ALA A 309 -0.80 4.82 -24.30
C ALA A 309 0.56 4.15 -24.48
N ARG A 310 1.45 4.33 -23.51
CA ARG A 310 2.81 3.79 -23.50
C ARG A 310 3.13 3.13 -22.16
N GLU A 311 4.09 2.20 -22.17
CA GLU A 311 4.64 1.63 -20.95
C GLU A 311 5.16 2.76 -20.04
N ASP A 312 4.78 2.71 -18.79
CA ASP A 312 4.98 3.81 -17.84
C ASP A 312 6.45 4.22 -17.68
N TRP A 313 7.36 3.25 -17.54
CA TRP A 313 8.79 3.54 -17.41
C TRP A 313 9.36 4.23 -18.67
N LYS A 314 8.84 3.92 -19.88
CA LYS A 314 9.26 4.56 -21.14
C LYS A 314 8.88 6.03 -21.19
N ILE A 315 7.71 6.38 -20.63
CA ILE A 315 7.26 7.78 -20.52
C ILE A 315 8.23 8.57 -19.63
N VAL A 316 8.54 8.03 -18.45
CA VAL A 316 9.48 8.65 -17.50
C VAL A 316 10.88 8.75 -18.11
N ARG A 317 11.34 7.69 -18.80
CA ARG A 317 12.64 7.69 -19.50
C ARG A 317 12.71 8.77 -20.58
N ALA A 318 11.67 8.90 -21.42
CA ALA A 318 11.61 9.93 -22.46
C ALA A 318 11.57 11.36 -21.84
N LEU A 319 10.81 11.57 -20.76
CA LEU A 319 10.78 12.82 -20.04
C LEU A 319 12.16 13.20 -19.49
N SER A 320 12.92 12.23 -18.97
CA SER A 320 14.26 12.47 -18.41
C SER A 320 15.24 13.06 -19.43
N GLU A 321 15.13 12.72 -20.73
CA GLU A 321 15.94 13.34 -21.79
C GLU A 321 15.60 14.82 -21.97
N ILE A 322 14.31 15.14 -22.01
CA ILE A 322 13.85 16.55 -22.19
C ILE A 322 14.24 17.41 -21.00
N LEU A 323 14.33 16.81 -19.82
CA LEU A 323 14.79 17.46 -18.59
C LEU A 323 16.32 17.53 -18.46
N ASN A 324 17.09 16.98 -19.39
CA ASN A 324 18.56 16.84 -19.38
C ASN A 324 19.10 16.07 -18.15
N VAL A 325 18.35 15.12 -17.65
CA VAL A 325 18.71 14.22 -16.54
C VAL A 325 18.51 12.75 -16.97
N THR A 326 18.96 12.43 -18.18
CA THR A 326 18.72 11.16 -18.87
C THR A 326 18.94 9.94 -17.97
N LEU A 327 17.92 9.08 -17.83
CA LEU A 327 18.02 7.82 -17.11
C LEU A 327 18.84 6.79 -17.92
N PRO A 328 19.65 5.94 -17.25
CA PRO A 328 20.68 5.13 -17.92
C PRO A 328 20.16 3.78 -18.43
N TYR A 329 18.91 3.69 -18.85
CA TYR A 329 18.32 2.45 -19.37
C TYR A 329 17.36 2.74 -20.53
N ASP A 330 17.46 1.93 -21.60
CA ASP A 330 16.70 2.08 -22.84
C ASP A 330 15.78 0.89 -23.12
N ASP A 331 15.89 -0.18 -22.36
CA ASP A 331 15.07 -1.39 -22.46
C ASP A 331 14.66 -1.91 -21.07
N VAL A 332 13.66 -2.80 -21.03
CA VAL A 332 13.12 -3.34 -19.79
C VAL A 332 14.13 -4.20 -19.02
N THR A 333 15.11 -4.81 -19.70
CA THR A 333 16.15 -5.60 -19.05
C THR A 333 17.03 -4.72 -18.22
N SER A 334 17.50 -3.61 -18.78
CA SER A 334 18.31 -2.61 -18.07
C SER A 334 17.55 -1.98 -16.90
N VAL A 335 16.22 -1.77 -17.00
CA VAL A 335 15.38 -1.34 -15.86
C VAL A 335 15.35 -2.41 -14.77
N ARG A 336 15.27 -3.70 -15.15
CA ARG A 336 15.29 -4.81 -14.19
C ARG A 336 16.66 -5.03 -13.57
N ASP A 337 17.74 -4.77 -14.29
CA ASP A 337 19.09 -4.72 -13.72
C ASP A 337 19.18 -3.62 -12.67
N ARG A 338 18.56 -2.46 -12.91
CA ARG A 338 18.47 -1.38 -11.92
C ARG A 338 17.64 -1.79 -10.69
N LEU A 339 16.55 -2.55 -10.85
CA LEU A 339 15.80 -3.12 -9.74
C LEU A 339 16.65 -4.10 -8.94
N PHE A 340 17.44 -4.94 -9.61
CA PHE A 340 18.38 -5.87 -8.98
C PHE A 340 19.42 -5.14 -8.13
N ASP A 341 19.98 -4.03 -8.62
CA ASP A 341 20.96 -3.21 -7.90
C ASP A 341 20.39 -2.62 -6.60
N ILE A 342 19.09 -2.30 -6.59
CA ILE A 342 18.42 -1.79 -5.37
C ILE A 342 18.12 -2.92 -4.40
N SER A 343 17.46 -3.97 -4.89
CA SER A 343 17.16 -5.19 -4.12
C SER A 343 17.01 -6.38 -5.07
N PRO A 344 17.86 -7.41 -4.95
CA PRO A 344 17.73 -8.64 -5.74
C PRO A 344 16.37 -9.31 -5.59
N ALA A 345 15.67 -9.11 -4.48
CA ALA A 345 14.34 -9.68 -4.25
C ALA A 345 13.30 -9.19 -5.26
N LEU A 346 13.46 -7.97 -5.82
CA LEU A 346 12.54 -7.40 -6.81
C LEU A 346 12.54 -8.14 -8.15
N VAL A 347 13.56 -8.93 -8.45
CA VAL A 347 13.67 -9.68 -9.71
C VAL A 347 13.85 -11.19 -9.51
N ARG A 348 13.80 -11.69 -8.28
CA ARG A 348 13.75 -13.12 -7.98
C ARG A 348 12.31 -13.63 -8.06
N TYR A 349 11.85 -13.85 -9.28
CA TYR A 349 10.47 -14.25 -9.53
C TYR A 349 10.09 -15.55 -8.83
N GLN A 350 8.86 -15.58 -8.27
CA GLN A 350 8.28 -16.69 -7.50
C GLN A 350 8.97 -16.99 -6.16
N HIS A 351 10.03 -16.27 -5.81
CA HIS A 351 10.67 -16.40 -4.51
C HIS A 351 10.11 -15.42 -3.49
N ARG A 352 10.15 -15.82 -2.23
CA ARG A 352 9.89 -15.01 -1.05
C ARG A 352 11.15 -15.00 -0.18
N GLU A 353 11.69 -13.83 0.03
CA GLU A 353 12.82 -13.67 0.96
C GLU A 353 12.29 -13.64 2.40
N GLY A 354 12.81 -14.52 3.24
CA GLY A 354 12.55 -14.51 4.67
C GLY A 354 13.46 -13.53 5.41
N THR A 355 13.08 -13.19 6.62
CA THR A 355 13.93 -12.43 7.57
C THR A 355 14.32 -13.36 8.72
N SER A 356 15.57 -13.36 9.14
CA SER A 356 15.97 -14.18 10.28
C SER A 356 15.29 -13.70 11.57
N PRO A 357 15.06 -14.60 12.57
CA PRO A 357 14.44 -14.22 13.83
C PRO A 357 15.16 -13.08 14.55
N GLU A 358 16.49 -13.03 14.45
CA GLU A 358 17.32 -12.01 15.09
C GLU A 358 17.06 -10.63 14.48
N VAL A 359 17.04 -10.54 13.14
CA VAL A 359 16.75 -9.29 12.42
C VAL A 359 15.30 -8.86 12.63
N ALA A 360 14.36 -9.80 12.64
CA ALA A 360 12.96 -9.52 12.96
C ALA A 360 12.79 -8.98 14.38
N ALA A 361 13.51 -9.54 15.35
CA ALA A 361 13.51 -9.04 16.73
C ALA A 361 14.07 -7.62 16.84
N LEU A 362 15.14 -7.30 16.10
CA LEU A 362 15.69 -5.93 16.04
C LEU A 362 14.68 -4.95 15.44
N GLY A 363 13.98 -5.36 14.37
CA GLY A 363 12.93 -4.54 13.77
C GLY A 363 11.78 -4.25 14.73
N LEU A 364 11.28 -5.26 15.43
CA LEU A 364 10.25 -5.08 16.45
C LEU A 364 10.72 -4.22 17.62
N GLN A 365 12.02 -4.31 18.01
CA GLN A 365 12.57 -3.43 19.03
C GLN A 365 12.49 -1.96 18.64
N GLN A 366 12.76 -1.61 17.39
CA GLN A 366 12.62 -0.23 16.91
C GLN A 366 11.17 0.30 17.04
N PHE A 367 10.16 -0.55 16.80
CA PHE A 367 8.77 -0.17 17.08
C PHE A 367 8.51 -0.01 18.59
N ALA A 368 9.00 -0.92 19.41
CA ALA A 368 8.79 -0.89 20.85
C ALA A 368 9.40 0.37 21.52
N ASP A 369 10.52 0.85 20.99
CA ASP A 369 11.23 2.03 21.48
C ASP A 369 10.63 3.37 21.01
N ALA A 370 9.65 3.34 20.10
CA ALA A 370 9.02 4.55 19.58
C ALA A 370 8.35 5.36 20.71
N SER A 371 8.57 6.68 20.72
CA SER A 371 7.97 7.61 21.67
C SER A 371 6.56 8.02 21.19
N ALA A 372 5.62 7.07 21.13
CA ALA A 372 4.27 7.31 20.68
C ALA A 372 3.28 7.18 21.84
N GLN A 373 2.31 8.09 21.89
CA GLN A 373 1.17 8.07 22.82
C GLN A 373 -0.12 7.90 22.02
N ALA A 374 -1.04 7.10 22.52
CA ALA A 374 -2.34 6.89 21.92
C ALA A 374 -3.32 8.00 22.31
N THR A 375 -4.16 8.39 21.37
CA THR A 375 -5.32 9.27 21.58
C THR A 375 -6.61 8.46 21.79
N ASN A 376 -6.55 7.15 21.56
CA ASN A 376 -7.66 6.20 21.58
C ASN A 376 -8.79 6.54 20.59
N THR A 377 -8.38 7.04 19.42
CA THR A 377 -9.28 7.20 18.29
C THR A 377 -9.71 5.81 17.77
N PRO A 378 -11.00 5.59 17.43
CA PRO A 378 -11.44 4.30 16.91
C PRO A 378 -10.77 3.90 15.59
N LEU A 379 -10.36 2.63 15.50
CA LEU A 379 -9.84 2.00 14.29
C LEU A 379 -11.02 1.63 13.37
N LEU A 380 -11.23 2.43 12.34
CA LEU A 380 -12.28 2.19 11.34
C LEU A 380 -11.79 1.25 10.23
N CYS A 381 -12.75 0.63 9.54
CA CYS A 381 -12.46 -0.17 8.36
C CYS A 381 -11.89 0.72 7.23
N PRO A 382 -10.75 0.39 6.62
CA PRO A 382 -10.12 1.25 5.61
C PRO A 382 -10.81 1.21 4.24
N ILE A 383 -11.78 0.34 4.03
CA ILE A 383 -12.55 0.21 2.80
C ILE A 383 -14.03 0.39 3.10
N ASP A 384 -14.58 1.52 2.68
CA ASP A 384 -16.01 1.82 2.80
C ASP A 384 -16.84 1.13 1.72
N ASN A 385 -16.29 1.00 0.52
CA ASN A 385 -16.98 0.45 -0.64
C ASN A 385 -16.12 -0.60 -1.36
N PHE A 386 -16.41 -1.87 -1.09
CA PHE A 386 -15.73 -3.00 -1.70
C PHE A 386 -15.77 -3.03 -3.24
N TYR A 387 -16.82 -2.48 -3.84
CA TYR A 387 -17.03 -2.52 -5.28
C TYR A 387 -16.24 -1.47 -6.05
N GLN A 388 -15.65 -0.48 -5.39
CA GLN A 388 -14.94 0.65 -6.01
C GLN A 388 -13.62 0.98 -5.31
N THR A 389 -12.77 -0.03 -5.14
CA THR A 389 -11.50 0.08 -4.39
C THR A 389 -10.33 0.63 -5.19
N ASP A 390 -10.46 0.74 -6.51
CA ASP A 390 -9.39 1.16 -7.42
C ASP A 390 -9.94 1.93 -8.62
N PRO A 391 -9.11 2.66 -9.40
CA PRO A 391 -9.61 3.48 -10.51
C PRO A 391 -10.28 2.67 -11.63
N ILE A 392 -9.95 1.39 -11.80
CA ILE A 392 -10.59 0.53 -12.81
C ILE A 392 -12.01 0.19 -12.36
N SER A 393 -12.17 -0.23 -11.11
CA SER A 393 -13.48 -0.55 -10.54
C SER A 393 -14.36 0.70 -10.40
N ARG A 394 -13.79 1.86 -10.05
CA ARG A 394 -14.49 3.15 -10.03
C ARG A 394 -14.98 3.60 -11.40
N ALA A 395 -14.24 3.30 -12.46
CA ALA A 395 -14.64 3.58 -13.85
C ALA A 395 -15.64 2.56 -14.43
N SER A 396 -15.90 1.45 -13.74
CA SER A 396 -16.74 0.36 -14.24
C SER A 396 -18.25 0.63 -14.06
N PRO A 397 -19.05 0.70 -15.14
CA PRO A 397 -20.50 0.80 -15.03
C PRO A 397 -21.16 -0.39 -14.30
N THR A 398 -20.54 -1.58 -14.37
CA THR A 398 -20.99 -2.77 -13.65
C THR A 398 -20.78 -2.62 -12.16
N MET A 399 -19.62 -2.13 -11.73
CA MET A 399 -19.36 -1.90 -10.31
C MET A 399 -20.23 -0.79 -9.74
N ALA A 400 -20.53 0.26 -10.53
CA ALA A 400 -21.48 1.28 -10.13
C ALA A 400 -22.90 0.71 -9.88
N LYS A 401 -23.35 -0.24 -10.71
CA LYS A 401 -24.61 -0.95 -10.46
C LYS A 401 -24.57 -1.82 -9.20
N CYS A 402 -23.44 -2.46 -8.92
CA CYS A 402 -23.26 -3.21 -7.66
C CYS A 402 -23.36 -2.28 -6.44
N VAL A 403 -22.71 -1.11 -6.49
CA VAL A 403 -22.82 -0.10 -5.42
C VAL A 403 -24.29 0.31 -5.22
N HIS A 404 -25.00 0.61 -6.29
CA HIS A 404 -26.41 0.99 -6.20
C HIS A 404 -27.24 -0.10 -5.52
N ALA A 405 -27.13 -1.35 -6.00
CA ALA A 405 -27.93 -2.47 -5.50
C ALA A 405 -27.56 -2.92 -4.05
N PHE A 406 -26.27 -2.93 -3.70
CA PHE A 406 -25.82 -3.55 -2.46
C PHE A 406 -25.39 -2.58 -1.38
N VAL A 407 -25.10 -1.33 -1.72
CA VAL A 407 -24.65 -0.31 -0.76
C VAL A 407 -25.74 0.73 -0.53
N LEU A 408 -26.39 1.24 -1.61
CA LEU A 408 -27.35 2.33 -1.52
C LEU A 408 -28.80 1.87 -1.31
N GLU A 409 -29.24 0.83 -2.04
CA GLU A 409 -30.63 0.33 -1.96
C GLU A 409 -30.87 -0.65 -0.81
N THR A 410 -29.81 -1.14 -0.18
CA THR A 410 -29.92 -2.04 0.97
C THR A 410 -29.32 -1.36 2.21
N PRO A 411 -29.97 -0.32 2.75
CA PRO A 411 -29.45 0.47 3.87
C PRO A 411 -29.16 -0.38 5.12
N ASN A 412 -29.77 -1.55 5.26
CA ASN A 412 -29.59 -2.49 6.36
C ASN A 412 -28.72 -3.70 5.96
N PHE A 413 -27.90 -3.57 4.89
CA PHE A 413 -26.98 -4.66 4.52
C PHE A 413 -26.01 -4.97 5.67
N LYS A 414 -25.54 -3.96 6.40
CA LYS A 414 -24.77 -4.14 7.63
C LYS A 414 -25.59 -4.89 8.70
N GLU A 415 -26.84 -4.53 8.94
CA GLU A 415 -27.71 -5.15 9.96
C GLU A 415 -28.11 -6.59 9.66
N ARG A 416 -28.22 -6.98 8.38
CA ARG A 416 -28.54 -8.39 8.01
C ARG A 416 -27.45 -9.39 8.41
N PHE A 417 -26.21 -8.92 8.57
CA PHE A 417 -25.07 -9.75 8.96
C PHE A 417 -24.67 -9.56 10.43
N GLU A 418 -25.29 -8.62 11.14
CA GLU A 418 -25.10 -8.39 12.57
C GLU A 418 -26.05 -9.19 13.45
N SER A 419 -26.98 -9.94 12.89
CA SER A 419 -27.87 -10.81 13.66
C SER A 419 -27.18 -12.13 14.01
N PRO A 420 -26.79 -12.36 15.27
CA PRO A 420 -26.33 -13.65 15.74
C PRO A 420 -27.57 -14.53 16.02
N SER A 421 -28.14 -15.14 15.03
CA SER A 421 -29.11 -16.22 15.25
C SER A 421 -29.41 -16.97 13.97
N LEU A 422 -28.61 -17.98 13.72
CA LEU A 422 -29.06 -19.32 13.30
C LEU A 422 -27.91 -20.32 13.48
#